data_1cd2cafa66fe2fabbd7cfca4a7d49084
#
_entry.id   1cd2cafa66fe2fabbd7cfca4a7d49084
#
_cell.length_a   1.000
_cell.length_b   1.000
_cell.length_c   1.000
_cell.angle_alpha   90.00
_cell.angle_beta   90.00
_cell.angle_gamma   90.00
#
_symmetry.space_group_name_H-M   'P 1'
#
loop_
_entity.id
_entity.type
_entity.pdbx_description
1 polymer ?
#
loop_
_entity_poly.entity_id
_entity_poly.type
_entity_poly.pdbx_seq_one_letter_code
_entity_poly.pdbx_strand_id
1 'polypeptide(L)'
;MATQRKSKSKYVPALGFDWLTPFYDAVVGITLRERTFKEALIRQAHLEPLQRVLDLASGTGTLAIWIKQGEPAAVVTGVDGDPVVISIAKDKASAANALVQFDCAMSDALPYPAAHFDRVVSSLFFHHLSWHSKVRTADELFRILKPGAELHVADWGLATNLVMRGLFFFIQLLDGFENTQDNVSGKLITLFEQAGFADVSQRQTFHTVFGTMSLYCGRKPG
;
A
#
# COMPACT_ATOMS: atom_id res chain seq x y z
N MET A 1 -7.10 34.36 23.00
CA MET A 1 -7.76 33.44 22.04
C MET A 1 -6.76 33.11 20.93
N ALA A 2 -6.13 31.94 20.99
CA ALA A 2 -5.15 31.49 20.04
C ALA A 2 -5.85 30.57 19.03
N THR A 3 -5.92 31.03 17.79
CA THR A 3 -6.55 30.30 16.67
C THR A 3 -5.65 29.13 16.26
N GLN A 4 -6.00 27.91 16.63
CA GLN A 4 -5.35 26.70 16.11
C GLN A 4 -5.58 26.59 14.61
N ARG A 5 -4.54 26.85 13.82
CA ARG A 5 -4.47 26.48 12.40
C ARG A 5 -4.39 24.96 12.31
N LYS A 6 -5.51 24.28 12.02
CA LYS A 6 -5.52 22.89 11.56
C LYS A 6 -4.73 22.82 10.24
N SER A 7 -3.55 22.21 10.29
CA SER A 7 -2.83 21.78 9.08
C SER A 7 -3.67 20.71 8.39
N LYS A 8 -4.35 21.08 7.29
CA LYS A 8 -4.94 20.10 6.37
C LYS A 8 -3.78 19.39 5.68
N SER A 9 -3.59 18.10 5.92
CA SER A 9 -2.73 17.26 5.10
C SER A 9 -3.22 17.36 3.66
N LYS A 10 -2.37 17.86 2.78
CA LYS A 10 -2.72 18.07 1.36
C LYS A 10 -2.66 16.70 0.69
N TYR A 11 -3.81 16.11 0.35
CA TYR A 11 -3.88 14.96 -0.55
C TYR A 11 -3.16 15.29 -1.86
N VAL A 12 -2.28 14.40 -2.31
CA VAL A 12 -1.58 14.50 -3.60
C VAL A 12 -2.15 13.38 -4.49
N PRO A 13 -2.87 13.72 -5.58
CA PRO A 13 -3.40 12.71 -6.51
C PRO A 13 -2.28 11.87 -7.11
N ALA A 14 -2.52 10.58 -7.31
CA ALA A 14 -1.64 9.72 -8.08
C ALA A 14 -1.46 10.32 -9.50
N LEU A 15 -0.22 10.50 -9.99
CA LEU A 15 0.15 11.21 -11.22
C LEU A 15 -0.10 12.74 -11.23
N GLY A 16 -0.51 13.36 -10.12
CA GLY A 16 -0.71 14.81 -10.04
C GLY A 16 -1.88 15.38 -10.88
N PHE A 17 -2.66 14.54 -11.59
CA PHE A 17 -3.78 14.94 -12.46
C PHE A 17 -4.94 13.97 -12.39
N ASP A 18 -6.09 14.41 -11.90
CA ASP A 18 -7.31 13.59 -11.71
C ASP A 18 -7.85 12.95 -13.01
N TRP A 19 -7.67 13.59 -14.16
CA TRP A 19 -8.16 13.09 -15.46
C TRP A 19 -7.37 11.89 -16.01
N LEU A 20 -6.18 11.59 -15.48
CA LEU A 20 -5.34 10.45 -15.86
C LEU A 20 -5.67 9.18 -15.07
N THR A 21 -6.44 9.27 -14.00
CA THR A 21 -6.78 8.13 -13.12
C THR A 21 -7.37 6.92 -13.87
N PRO A 22 -8.24 7.06 -14.90
CA PRO A 22 -8.76 5.91 -15.66
C PRO A 22 -7.69 5.17 -16.48
N PHE A 23 -6.61 5.85 -16.86
CA PHE A 23 -5.50 5.27 -17.61
C PHE A 23 -4.38 4.74 -16.71
N TYR A 24 -4.43 5.06 -15.42
CA TYR A 24 -3.42 4.69 -14.44
C TYR A 24 -3.19 3.18 -14.41
N ASP A 25 -4.25 2.38 -14.29
CA ASP A 25 -4.19 0.92 -14.25
C ASP A 25 -3.51 0.34 -15.50
N ALA A 26 -3.77 0.89 -16.69
CA ALA A 26 -3.18 0.42 -17.93
C ALA A 26 -1.67 0.75 -18.02
N VAL A 27 -1.29 1.96 -17.63
CA VAL A 27 0.12 2.41 -17.63
C VAL A 27 0.93 1.63 -16.60
N VAL A 28 0.44 1.53 -15.37
CA VAL A 28 1.08 0.77 -14.29
C VAL A 28 1.15 -0.72 -14.62
N GLY A 29 0.07 -1.29 -15.17
CA GLY A 29 0.00 -2.69 -15.57
C GLY A 29 1.07 -3.10 -16.57
N ILE A 30 1.32 -2.26 -17.58
CA ILE A 30 2.29 -2.54 -18.64
C ILE A 30 3.73 -2.27 -18.17
N THR A 31 3.96 -1.15 -17.50
CA THR A 31 5.32 -0.66 -17.21
C THR A 31 5.93 -1.28 -15.95
N LEU A 32 5.14 -1.60 -14.93
CA LEU A 32 5.62 -2.11 -13.65
C LEU A 32 5.52 -3.62 -13.50
N ARG A 33 5.02 -4.35 -14.50
CA ARG A 33 4.70 -5.78 -14.34
C ARG A 33 3.76 -5.98 -13.14
N GLU A 34 2.76 -5.11 -13.01
CA GLU A 34 1.85 -5.00 -11.87
C GLU A 34 1.31 -6.36 -11.43
N ARG A 35 0.86 -7.15 -12.40
CA ARG A 35 0.35 -8.49 -12.14
C ARG A 35 1.38 -9.36 -11.42
N THR A 36 2.65 -9.31 -11.85
CA THR A 36 3.71 -10.17 -11.29
C THR A 36 3.96 -9.90 -9.81
N PHE A 37 4.11 -8.62 -9.41
CA PHE A 37 4.41 -8.31 -8.01
C PHE A 37 3.16 -8.37 -7.12
N LYS A 38 1.97 -8.00 -7.62
CA LYS A 38 0.71 -8.14 -6.85
C LYS A 38 0.35 -9.60 -6.59
N GLU A 39 0.48 -10.48 -7.58
CA GLU A 39 0.31 -11.92 -7.36
C GLU A 39 1.34 -12.49 -6.40
N ALA A 40 2.59 -12.02 -6.44
CA ALA A 40 3.60 -12.41 -5.47
C ALA A 40 3.29 -11.90 -4.06
N LEU A 41 2.76 -10.68 -3.93
CA LEU A 41 2.29 -10.12 -2.66
C LEU A 41 1.14 -10.95 -2.06
N ILE A 42 0.16 -11.31 -2.88
CA ILE A 42 -0.96 -12.18 -2.45
C ILE A 42 -0.44 -13.54 -1.98
N ARG A 43 0.47 -14.17 -2.76
CA ARG A 43 1.08 -15.45 -2.35
C ARG A 43 1.85 -15.33 -1.04
N GLN A 44 2.61 -14.23 -0.86
CA GLN A 44 3.36 -13.97 0.38
C GLN A 44 2.44 -13.79 1.60
N ALA A 45 1.25 -13.24 1.41
CA ALA A 45 0.31 -13.01 2.49
C ALA A 45 -0.32 -14.29 3.06
N HIS A 46 -0.18 -15.45 2.38
CA HIS A 46 -0.71 -16.75 2.83
C HIS A 46 -2.12 -16.64 3.38
N LEU A 47 -3.03 -16.10 2.56
CA LEU A 47 -4.41 -15.85 2.98
C LEU A 47 -5.15 -17.16 3.24
N GLU A 48 -5.92 -17.17 4.32
CA GLU A 48 -6.73 -18.30 4.76
C GLU A 48 -8.22 -17.94 4.71
N PRO A 49 -9.11 -18.95 4.62
CA PRO A 49 -10.56 -18.73 4.67
C PRO A 49 -10.98 -17.96 5.92
N LEU A 50 -11.97 -17.08 5.77
CA LEU A 50 -12.57 -16.26 6.83
C LEU A 50 -11.66 -15.20 7.46
N GLN A 51 -10.41 -15.06 7.03
CA GLN A 51 -9.55 -13.97 7.47
C GLN A 51 -10.11 -12.61 7.04
N ARG A 52 -9.96 -11.61 7.92
CA ARG A 52 -10.21 -10.20 7.60
C ARG A 52 -8.94 -9.58 7.02
N VAL A 53 -9.02 -9.15 5.77
CA VAL A 53 -7.90 -8.60 5.01
C VAL A 53 -8.18 -7.15 4.66
N LEU A 54 -7.25 -6.25 4.97
CA LEU A 54 -7.28 -4.85 4.55
C LEU A 54 -6.30 -4.63 3.39
N ASP A 55 -6.79 -4.07 2.29
CA ASP A 55 -5.96 -3.47 1.23
C ASP A 55 -5.84 -1.97 1.50
N LEU A 56 -4.68 -1.53 2.02
CA LEU A 56 -4.40 -0.14 2.37
C LEU A 56 -3.95 0.65 1.14
N ALA A 57 -4.57 1.82 0.93
CA ALA A 57 -4.43 2.63 -0.28
C ALA A 57 -4.78 1.80 -1.52
N SER A 58 -6.00 1.26 -1.50
CA SER A 58 -6.47 0.28 -2.50
C SER A 58 -6.60 0.85 -3.91
N GLY A 59 -6.56 2.19 -4.07
CA GLY A 59 -6.75 2.85 -5.34
C GLY A 59 -8.03 2.38 -6.01
N THR A 60 -7.95 1.97 -7.26
CA THR A 60 -9.07 1.44 -8.06
C THR A 60 -9.46 -0.01 -7.69
N GLY A 61 -8.96 -0.56 -6.57
CA GLY A 61 -9.38 -1.83 -6.00
C GLY A 61 -8.81 -3.09 -6.66
N THR A 62 -7.85 -2.98 -7.57
CA THR A 62 -7.32 -4.15 -8.31
C THR A 62 -6.80 -5.24 -7.38
N LEU A 63 -5.99 -4.90 -6.36
CA LEU A 63 -5.42 -5.88 -5.43
C LEU A 63 -6.50 -6.51 -4.56
N ALA A 64 -7.40 -5.72 -3.98
CA ALA A 64 -8.52 -6.21 -3.18
C ALA A 64 -9.43 -7.19 -3.97
N ILE A 65 -9.72 -6.87 -5.23
CA ILE A 65 -10.52 -7.74 -6.12
C ILE A 65 -9.79 -9.07 -6.37
N TRP A 66 -8.49 -9.06 -6.67
CA TRP A 66 -7.71 -10.28 -6.90
C TRP A 66 -7.59 -11.14 -5.65
N ILE A 67 -7.45 -10.51 -4.46
CA ILE A 67 -7.49 -11.22 -3.18
C ILE A 67 -8.83 -11.94 -3.03
N LYS A 68 -9.95 -11.24 -3.24
CA LYS A 68 -11.28 -11.81 -3.11
C LYS A 68 -11.56 -12.94 -4.10
N GLN A 69 -11.02 -12.84 -5.31
CA GLN A 69 -11.11 -13.90 -6.33
C GLN A 69 -10.26 -15.12 -5.99
N GLY A 70 -9.05 -14.89 -5.41
CA GLY A 70 -8.13 -15.96 -5.02
C GLY A 70 -8.54 -16.68 -3.73
N GLU A 71 -9.15 -15.96 -2.78
CA GLU A 71 -9.69 -16.50 -1.53
C GLU A 71 -11.13 -15.99 -1.32
N PRO A 72 -12.13 -16.68 -1.91
CA PRO A 72 -13.53 -16.22 -1.86
C PRO A 72 -14.13 -16.18 -0.46
N ALA A 73 -13.61 -16.93 0.50
CA ALA A 73 -14.07 -16.92 1.88
C ALA A 73 -13.49 -15.79 2.73
N ALA A 74 -12.41 -15.11 2.28
CA ALA A 74 -11.85 -13.98 2.99
C ALA A 74 -12.83 -12.79 3.04
N VAL A 75 -12.79 -12.04 4.14
CA VAL A 75 -13.52 -10.76 4.30
C VAL A 75 -12.58 -9.63 3.91
N VAL A 76 -12.71 -9.13 2.69
CA VAL A 76 -11.79 -8.14 2.12
C VAL A 76 -12.37 -6.74 2.21
N THR A 77 -11.57 -5.82 2.73
CA THR A 77 -11.86 -4.38 2.78
C THR A 77 -10.74 -3.63 2.07
N GLY A 78 -11.07 -2.73 1.15
CA GLY A 78 -10.16 -1.75 0.57
C GLY A 78 -10.37 -0.39 1.24
N VAL A 79 -9.31 0.36 1.47
CA VAL A 79 -9.39 1.74 1.98
C VAL A 79 -8.49 2.66 1.18
N ASP A 80 -9.01 3.84 0.83
CA ASP A 80 -8.24 4.89 0.16
C ASP A 80 -8.73 6.27 0.62
N GLY A 81 -7.85 7.27 0.57
CA GLY A 81 -8.19 8.65 0.93
C GLY A 81 -8.94 9.41 -0.16
N ASP A 82 -9.00 8.89 -1.38
CA ASP A 82 -9.65 9.53 -2.52
C ASP A 82 -11.04 8.95 -2.80
N PRO A 83 -12.12 9.72 -2.61
CA PRO A 83 -13.48 9.24 -2.88
C PRO A 83 -13.72 8.91 -4.35
N VAL A 84 -12.96 9.49 -5.29
CA VAL A 84 -13.11 9.22 -6.73
C VAL A 84 -12.60 7.82 -7.06
N VAL A 85 -11.40 7.47 -6.58
CA VAL A 85 -10.86 6.12 -6.81
C VAL A 85 -11.67 5.05 -6.08
N ILE A 86 -12.23 5.35 -4.91
CA ILE A 86 -13.17 4.47 -4.18
C ILE A 86 -14.43 4.20 -4.99
N SER A 87 -14.98 5.21 -5.67
CA SER A 87 -16.13 5.00 -6.58
C SER A 87 -15.77 4.06 -7.72
N ILE A 88 -14.62 4.26 -8.37
CA ILE A 88 -14.12 3.41 -9.45
C ILE A 88 -13.89 1.96 -8.93
N ALA A 89 -13.33 1.81 -7.72
CA ALA A 89 -13.09 0.51 -7.11
C ALA A 89 -14.40 -0.27 -6.88
N LYS A 90 -15.45 0.39 -6.41
CA LYS A 90 -16.78 -0.20 -6.22
C LYS A 90 -17.39 -0.69 -7.53
N ASP A 91 -17.34 0.14 -8.58
CA ASP A 91 -17.84 -0.22 -9.91
C ASP A 91 -17.08 -1.41 -10.50
N LYS A 92 -15.75 -1.40 -10.38
CA LYS A 92 -14.86 -2.48 -10.83
C LYS A 92 -15.10 -3.79 -10.08
N ALA A 93 -15.28 -3.74 -8.76
CA ALA A 93 -15.59 -4.91 -7.95
C ALA A 93 -16.98 -5.48 -8.30
N SER A 94 -17.97 -4.63 -8.50
CA SER A 94 -19.31 -5.03 -8.96
C SER A 94 -19.24 -5.73 -10.32
N ALA A 95 -18.53 -5.16 -11.28
CA ALA A 95 -18.35 -5.75 -12.62
C ALA A 95 -17.60 -7.10 -12.56
N ALA A 96 -16.71 -7.28 -11.59
CA ALA A 96 -15.96 -8.52 -11.36
C ALA A 96 -16.70 -9.54 -10.47
N ASN A 97 -17.93 -9.25 -10.00
CA ASN A 97 -18.68 -10.01 -9.01
C ASN A 97 -17.85 -10.32 -7.73
N ALA A 98 -16.99 -9.40 -7.34
CA ALA A 98 -16.14 -9.52 -6.15
C ALA A 98 -16.76 -8.77 -4.97
N LEU A 99 -17.16 -9.48 -3.92
CA LEU A 99 -17.71 -8.89 -2.69
C LEU A 99 -16.58 -8.28 -1.85
N VAL A 100 -16.23 -7.03 -2.14
CA VAL A 100 -15.23 -6.24 -1.41
C VAL A 100 -15.92 -5.00 -0.84
N GLN A 101 -15.67 -4.71 0.44
CA GLN A 101 -16.04 -3.44 1.05
C GLN A 101 -15.00 -2.38 0.69
N PHE A 102 -15.44 -1.15 0.35
CA PHE A 102 -14.53 -0.03 0.11
C PHE A 102 -14.92 1.17 0.98
N ASP A 103 -13.97 1.64 1.78
CA ASP A 103 -14.11 2.76 2.70
C ASP A 103 -13.21 3.93 2.27
N CYS A 104 -13.69 5.17 2.50
CA CYS A 104 -12.89 6.36 2.24
C CYS A 104 -12.32 6.90 3.55
N ALA A 105 -11.00 6.75 3.75
CA ALA A 105 -10.30 7.24 4.94
C ALA A 105 -8.81 7.44 4.68
N MET A 106 -8.19 8.32 5.49
CA MET A 106 -6.74 8.54 5.46
C MET A 106 -6.02 7.41 6.21
N SER A 107 -4.85 7.02 5.71
CA SER A 107 -4.07 5.89 6.25
C SER A 107 -3.56 6.08 7.68
N ASP A 108 -3.46 7.32 8.12
CA ASP A 108 -3.01 7.71 9.46
C ASP A 108 -4.15 7.95 10.46
N ALA A 109 -5.41 7.64 10.08
CA ALA A 109 -6.61 7.77 10.89
C ALA A 109 -7.68 6.79 10.39
N LEU A 110 -7.41 5.49 10.51
CA LEU A 110 -8.26 4.42 9.99
C LEU A 110 -9.51 4.21 10.86
N PRO A 111 -10.71 4.08 10.28
CA PRO A 111 -11.96 3.99 11.02
C PRO A 111 -12.25 2.57 11.55
N TYR A 112 -11.22 1.83 11.88
CA TYR A 112 -11.34 0.45 12.36
C TYR A 112 -10.90 0.34 13.82
N PRO A 113 -11.50 -0.58 14.61
CA PRO A 113 -11.05 -0.83 15.97
C PRO A 113 -9.64 -1.45 15.99
N ALA A 114 -8.99 -1.40 17.15
CA ALA A 114 -7.74 -2.12 17.37
C ALA A 114 -7.96 -3.64 17.23
N ALA A 115 -6.91 -4.35 16.79
CA ALA A 115 -6.93 -5.82 16.67
C ALA A 115 -8.10 -6.35 15.80
N HIS A 116 -8.33 -5.73 14.64
CA HIS A 116 -9.46 -6.06 13.77
C HIS A 116 -9.09 -6.97 12.60
N PHE A 117 -7.92 -6.76 11.99
CA PHE A 117 -7.50 -7.47 10.77
C PHE A 117 -6.50 -8.59 11.06
N ASP A 118 -6.60 -9.66 10.28
CA ASP A 118 -5.68 -10.80 10.28
C ASP A 118 -4.52 -10.56 9.32
N ARG A 119 -4.74 -9.81 8.25
CA ARG A 119 -3.74 -9.39 7.25
C ARG A 119 -3.96 -7.96 6.83
N VAL A 120 -2.88 -7.22 6.65
CA VAL A 120 -2.89 -5.96 5.90
C VAL A 120 -1.96 -6.11 4.72
N VAL A 121 -2.44 -5.74 3.55
CA VAL A 121 -1.64 -5.62 2.33
C VAL A 121 -1.62 -4.18 1.86
N SER A 122 -0.54 -3.76 1.19
CA SER A 122 -0.45 -2.45 0.55
C SER A 122 0.46 -2.52 -0.67
N SER A 123 0.14 -1.81 -1.73
CA SER A 123 0.98 -1.78 -2.93
C SER A 123 1.14 -0.35 -3.47
N LEU A 124 2.40 0.06 -3.72
CA LEU A 124 2.74 1.34 -4.34
C LEU A 124 2.17 2.56 -3.59
N PHE A 125 2.36 2.60 -2.28
CA PHE A 125 1.75 3.65 -1.45
C PHE A 125 2.75 4.42 -0.58
N PHE A 126 3.63 3.75 0.17
CA PHE A 126 4.48 4.42 1.17
C PHE A 126 5.40 5.47 0.55
N HIS A 127 5.82 5.29 -0.69
CA HIS A 127 6.69 6.26 -1.38
C HIS A 127 6.03 7.62 -1.65
N HIS A 128 4.69 7.72 -1.58
CA HIS A 128 3.97 8.99 -1.67
C HIS A 128 3.93 9.75 -0.35
N LEU A 129 4.22 9.10 0.77
CA LEU A 129 4.10 9.68 2.10
C LEU A 129 5.38 10.39 2.55
N SER A 130 5.23 11.52 3.24
CA SER A 130 6.32 12.10 4.04
C SER A 130 6.72 11.13 5.16
N TRP A 131 7.95 11.23 5.69
CA TRP A 131 8.40 10.38 6.79
C TRP A 131 7.44 10.41 7.99
N HIS A 132 6.97 11.61 8.36
CA HIS A 132 6.00 11.76 9.46
C HIS A 132 4.70 10.99 9.19
N SER A 133 4.16 11.08 7.97
CA SER A 133 2.96 10.33 7.60
C SER A 133 3.21 8.81 7.51
N LYS A 134 4.41 8.38 7.08
CA LYS A 134 4.81 6.96 7.12
C LYS A 134 4.76 6.41 8.54
N VAL A 135 5.33 7.14 9.52
CA VAL A 135 5.33 6.72 10.93
C VAL A 135 3.89 6.59 11.45
N ARG A 136 3.07 7.61 11.29
CA ARG A 136 1.67 7.56 11.74
C ARG A 136 0.86 6.45 11.08
N THR A 137 1.09 6.21 9.77
CA THR A 137 0.47 5.09 9.06
C THR A 137 0.93 3.75 9.63
N ALA A 138 2.22 3.56 9.88
CA ALA A 138 2.74 2.33 10.45
C ALA A 138 2.18 2.05 11.86
N ASP A 139 2.04 3.10 12.70
CA ASP A 139 1.41 3.01 14.03
C ASP A 139 -0.07 2.59 13.93
N GLU A 140 -0.82 3.17 12.97
CA GLU A 140 -2.22 2.79 12.72
C GLU A 140 -2.35 1.35 12.24
N LEU A 141 -1.46 0.90 11.35
CA LEU A 141 -1.44 -0.49 10.90
C LEU A 141 -1.14 -1.45 12.05
N PHE A 142 -0.18 -1.10 12.90
CA PHE A 142 0.10 -1.88 14.10
C PHE A 142 -1.10 -1.94 15.04
N ARG A 143 -1.82 -0.83 15.22
CA ARG A 143 -3.01 -0.76 16.08
C ARG A 143 -4.13 -1.69 15.58
N ILE A 144 -4.44 -1.64 14.27
CA ILE A 144 -5.59 -2.37 13.69
C ILE A 144 -5.34 -3.86 13.45
N LEU A 145 -4.08 -4.29 13.34
CA LEU A 145 -3.73 -5.70 13.23
C LEU A 145 -3.92 -6.42 14.56
N LYS A 146 -4.40 -7.66 14.49
CA LYS A 146 -4.48 -8.56 15.65
C LYS A 146 -3.09 -8.97 16.13
N PRO A 147 -2.92 -9.36 17.40
CA PRO A 147 -1.72 -10.08 17.83
C PRO A 147 -1.46 -11.32 16.95
N GLY A 148 -0.22 -11.52 16.52
CA GLY A 148 0.17 -12.59 15.60
C GLY A 148 -0.12 -12.34 14.12
N ALA A 149 -0.88 -11.29 13.78
CA ALA A 149 -1.23 -10.92 12.41
C ALA A 149 -0.06 -10.29 11.63
N GLU A 150 -0.15 -10.26 10.31
CA GLU A 150 0.96 -9.85 9.44
C GLU A 150 0.62 -8.67 8.53
N LEU A 151 1.63 -7.83 8.32
CA LEU A 151 1.68 -6.75 7.34
C LEU A 151 2.51 -7.21 6.13
N HIS A 152 1.99 -6.98 4.92
CA HIS A 152 2.68 -7.27 3.66
C HIS A 152 2.63 -6.03 2.75
N VAL A 153 3.79 -5.57 2.30
CA VAL A 153 3.91 -4.35 1.49
C VAL A 153 4.71 -4.61 0.24
N ALA A 154 4.21 -4.15 -0.90
CA ALA A 154 4.94 -4.04 -2.15
C ALA A 154 5.21 -2.57 -2.44
N ASP A 155 6.48 -2.14 -2.41
CA ASP A 155 6.83 -0.75 -2.66
C ASP A 155 8.25 -0.63 -3.23
N TRP A 156 8.61 0.56 -3.69
CA TRP A 156 9.98 0.84 -4.09
C TRP A 156 10.94 0.53 -2.96
N GLY A 157 12.04 -0.12 -3.28
CA GLY A 157 13.03 -0.56 -2.32
C GLY A 157 14.44 -0.12 -2.69
N LEU A 158 15.40 -0.57 -1.90
CA LEU A 158 16.81 -0.32 -2.15
C LEU A 158 17.18 -0.79 -3.57
N ALA A 159 17.79 0.11 -4.35
CA ALA A 159 18.23 -0.22 -5.69
C ALA A 159 19.29 -1.32 -5.67
N THR A 160 19.07 -2.40 -6.39
CA THR A 160 19.98 -3.55 -6.44
C THR A 160 21.28 -3.28 -7.20
N ASN A 161 21.31 -2.25 -8.04
CA ASN A 161 22.49 -1.81 -8.79
C ASN A 161 22.32 -0.35 -9.28
N LEU A 162 23.39 0.21 -9.86
CA LEU A 162 23.43 1.61 -10.34
C LEU A 162 22.42 1.88 -11.46
N VAL A 163 22.11 0.88 -12.31
CA VAL A 163 21.12 1.04 -13.38
C VAL A 163 19.72 1.21 -12.77
N MET A 164 19.34 0.34 -11.83
CA MET A 164 18.08 0.44 -11.11
C MET A 164 17.98 1.76 -10.32
N ARG A 165 19.09 2.25 -9.77
CA ARG A 165 19.13 3.54 -9.10
C ARG A 165 18.91 4.71 -10.06
N GLY A 166 19.49 4.64 -11.26
CA GLY A 166 19.30 5.64 -12.31
C GLY A 166 17.89 5.67 -12.87
N LEU A 167 17.29 4.50 -13.10
CA LEU A 167 15.90 4.38 -13.56
C LEU A 167 14.91 4.97 -12.54
N PHE A 168 15.16 4.75 -11.26
CA PHE A 168 14.31 5.29 -10.19
C PHE A 168 14.36 6.83 -10.09
N PHE A 169 15.39 7.47 -10.61
CA PHE A 169 15.47 8.92 -10.65
C PHE A 169 14.26 9.55 -11.38
N PHE A 170 13.71 8.86 -12.36
CA PHE A 170 12.50 9.29 -13.07
C PHE A 170 11.29 9.36 -12.13
N ILE A 171 11.12 8.33 -11.29
CA ILE A 171 10.06 8.31 -10.26
C ILE A 171 10.26 9.43 -9.25
N GLN A 172 11.51 9.68 -8.82
CA GLN A 172 11.82 10.76 -7.90
C GLN A 172 11.48 12.16 -8.45
N LEU A 173 11.58 12.35 -9.79
CA LEU A 173 11.16 13.60 -10.43
C LEU A 173 9.63 13.77 -10.44
N LEU A 174 8.86 12.68 -10.51
CA LEU A 174 7.40 12.70 -10.54
C LEU A 174 6.81 12.80 -9.12
N ASP A 175 7.27 11.97 -8.19
CA ASP A 175 6.69 11.79 -6.85
C ASP A 175 7.43 12.61 -5.78
N GLY A 176 8.53 13.28 -6.15
CA GLY A 176 9.34 14.10 -5.26
C GLY A 176 10.45 13.31 -4.54
N PHE A 177 11.61 13.93 -4.42
CA PHE A 177 12.79 13.33 -3.76
C PHE A 177 12.56 13.09 -2.28
N GLU A 178 11.90 14.02 -1.59
CA GLU A 178 11.71 13.97 -0.14
C GLU A 178 10.92 12.73 0.29
N ASN A 179 9.85 12.40 -0.42
CA ASN A 179 8.97 11.27 -0.07
C ASN A 179 9.54 9.91 -0.48
N THR A 180 10.27 9.86 -1.60
CA THR A 180 10.77 8.61 -2.19
C THR A 180 12.14 8.18 -1.67
N GLN A 181 12.93 9.12 -1.12
CA GLN A 181 14.31 8.87 -0.66
C GLN A 181 14.38 7.81 0.43
N ASP A 182 13.42 7.80 1.36
CA ASP A 182 13.38 6.82 2.44
C ASP A 182 13.20 5.39 1.92
N ASN A 183 12.37 5.21 0.91
CA ASN A 183 12.12 3.91 0.27
C ASN A 183 13.39 3.38 -0.39
N VAL A 184 14.06 4.18 -1.23
CA VAL A 184 15.28 3.74 -1.93
C VAL A 184 16.51 3.63 -1.02
N SER A 185 16.44 4.18 0.17
CA SER A 185 17.44 4.00 1.22
C SER A 185 17.18 2.77 2.10
N GLY A 186 16.11 2.00 1.82
CA GLY A 186 15.77 0.78 2.57
C GLY A 186 15.16 1.03 3.94
N LYS A 187 14.71 2.25 4.26
CA LYS A 187 14.21 2.63 5.59
C LYS A 187 12.85 2.04 5.94
N LEU A 188 12.14 1.38 5.01
CA LEU A 188 10.83 0.77 5.32
C LEU A 188 10.96 -0.35 6.36
N ILE A 189 12.08 -1.09 6.39
CA ILE A 189 12.33 -2.10 7.43
C ILE A 189 12.37 -1.41 8.80
N THR A 190 13.23 -0.41 8.96
CA THR A 190 13.35 0.35 10.20
C THR A 190 12.04 1.02 10.61
N LEU A 191 11.25 1.52 9.64
CA LEU A 191 9.94 2.11 9.89
C LEU A 191 9.00 1.11 10.58
N PHE A 192 8.88 -0.10 10.04
CA PHE A 192 7.98 -1.11 10.60
C PHE A 192 8.50 -1.66 11.93
N GLU A 193 9.83 -1.83 12.09
CA GLU A 193 10.42 -2.20 13.39
C GLU A 193 10.13 -1.15 14.46
N GLN A 194 10.26 0.14 14.14
CA GLN A 194 9.95 1.24 15.07
C GLN A 194 8.47 1.30 15.46
N ALA A 195 7.56 0.90 14.57
CA ALA A 195 6.14 0.78 14.88
C ALA A 195 5.81 -0.46 15.75
N GLY A 196 6.79 -1.33 16.04
CA GLY A 196 6.64 -2.49 16.90
C GLY A 196 6.47 -3.83 16.20
N PHE A 197 6.55 -3.89 14.86
CA PHE A 197 6.52 -5.15 14.13
C PHE A 197 7.80 -5.95 14.37
N ALA A 198 7.64 -7.25 14.58
CA ALA A 198 8.72 -8.23 14.66
C ALA A 198 8.92 -8.93 13.30
N ASP A 199 10.06 -9.60 13.13
CA ASP A 199 10.41 -10.40 11.95
C ASP A 199 10.34 -9.61 10.64
N VAL A 200 10.57 -8.29 10.72
CA VAL A 200 10.50 -7.40 9.55
C VAL A 200 11.60 -7.76 8.56
N SER A 201 11.22 -8.02 7.33
CA SER A 201 12.18 -8.41 6.30
C SER A 201 11.70 -8.08 4.89
N GLN A 202 12.68 -7.85 4.01
CA GLN A 202 12.48 -7.82 2.58
C GLN A 202 12.58 -9.25 2.04
N ARG A 203 11.50 -9.75 1.42
CA ARG A 203 11.37 -11.16 0.99
C ARG A 203 11.73 -11.37 -0.46
N GLN A 204 11.33 -10.44 -1.34
CA GLN A 204 11.52 -10.57 -2.78
C GLN A 204 11.74 -9.21 -3.42
N THR A 205 12.47 -9.19 -4.55
CA THR A 205 12.67 -8.00 -5.38
C THR A 205 12.31 -8.27 -6.83
N PHE A 206 11.84 -7.22 -7.50
CA PHE A 206 11.53 -7.23 -8.93
C PHE A 206 12.22 -6.05 -9.59
N HIS A 207 12.90 -6.31 -10.69
CA HIS A 207 13.43 -5.25 -11.54
C HIS A 207 12.33 -4.79 -12.49
N THR A 208 12.05 -3.51 -12.46
CA THR A 208 11.10 -2.85 -13.35
C THR A 208 11.82 -1.84 -14.23
N VAL A 209 11.12 -1.28 -15.21
CA VAL A 209 11.66 -0.20 -16.06
C VAL A 209 11.89 1.11 -15.29
N PHE A 210 11.38 1.23 -14.06
CA PHE A 210 11.50 2.41 -13.21
C PHE A 210 12.33 2.21 -11.92
N GLY A 211 12.90 1.01 -11.74
CA GLY A 211 13.72 0.73 -10.55
C GLY A 211 13.40 -0.60 -9.90
N THR A 212 13.80 -0.72 -8.63
CA THR A 212 13.62 -1.94 -7.85
C THR A 212 12.35 -1.87 -7.02
N MET A 213 11.41 -2.77 -7.29
CA MET A 213 10.24 -3.06 -6.46
C MET A 213 10.59 -4.14 -5.45
N SER A 214 10.18 -3.99 -4.19
CA SER A 214 10.47 -4.95 -3.13
C SER A 214 9.20 -5.34 -2.37
N LEU A 215 9.14 -6.62 -1.97
CA LEU A 215 8.12 -7.11 -1.05
C LEU A 215 8.68 -7.15 0.36
N TYR A 216 7.95 -6.56 1.28
CA TYR A 216 8.25 -6.55 2.71
C TYR A 216 7.19 -7.32 3.47
N CYS A 217 7.56 -7.89 4.60
CA CYS A 217 6.62 -8.39 5.58
C CYS A 217 7.08 -8.04 6.99
N GLY A 218 6.13 -7.97 7.92
CA GLY A 218 6.37 -7.83 9.35
C GLY A 218 5.20 -8.44 10.11
N ARG A 219 5.43 -8.96 11.32
CA ARG A 219 4.43 -9.60 12.15
C ARG A 219 4.20 -8.79 13.42
N LYS A 220 2.95 -8.57 13.80
CA LYS A 220 2.63 -8.05 15.12
C LYS A 220 2.88 -9.14 16.16
N PRO A 221 3.69 -8.91 17.22
CA PRO A 221 3.86 -9.85 18.31
C PRO A 221 2.54 -10.30 18.92
N GLY A 222 2.51 -11.55 19.44
CA GLY A 222 1.32 -12.10 20.14
C GLY A 222 1.19 -11.61 21.57
#